data_29cc91f114f45fad891131c2d6248737
#
_entry.id   29cc91f114f45fad891131c2d6248737
#
_cell.length_a   1.000
_cell.length_b   1.000
_cell.length_c   1.000
_cell.angle_alpha   90.00
_cell.angle_beta   90.00
_cell.angle_gamma   90.00
#
_symmetry.space_group_name_H-M   'P 1'
#
loop_
_entity.id
_entity.type
_entity.pdbx_description
1 polymer ?
#
loop_
_entity_poly.entity_id
_entity_poly.type
_entity_poly.pdbx_seq_one_letter_code
_entity_poly.pdbx_strand_id
1 'polypeptide(L)'
;SIFEIQFKDGNEGLHSSFFYTFLVQPITAEETTAITGIPEVARTIEGYNIPTPDIMEAYEPGDVRKDVSVGFVTAHGISYPYIKKYCHAHTQSGKTGDNWPVYRYAEVLLFIAEALNEQGKTEEALVYLNRVRSRALLPVSSASTQSDVREAIIKERRVELAFENKRWLDLVRTGSAEQVMKSYGERVKANPSAYYFPDGFSVAPTAFTDIRILFPLPASEAALSPYF
;
A
#
# COMPACT_ATOMS: atom_id res chain seq x y z
N SER A 1 13.60 -9.47 -5.29
CA SER A 1 13.41 -9.41 -3.83
C SER A 1 14.61 -10.00 -3.09
N ILE A 2 14.69 -9.76 -1.77
CA ILE A 2 15.71 -10.39 -0.91
C ILE A 2 15.07 -11.59 -0.20
N PHE A 3 13.85 -11.41 0.28
CA PHE A 3 13.06 -12.47 0.89
C PHE A 3 11.59 -12.29 0.48
N GLU A 4 10.98 -13.37 0.03
CA GLU A 4 9.57 -13.40 -0.37
C GLU A 4 8.95 -14.75 -0.07
N ILE A 5 7.63 -14.75 0.14
CA ILE A 5 6.84 -15.97 0.18
C ILE A 5 6.54 -16.33 -1.27
N GLN A 6 7.00 -17.51 -1.69
CA GLN A 6 6.87 -17.96 -3.07
C GLN A 6 5.56 -18.72 -3.27
N PHE A 7 4.92 -18.44 -4.39
CA PHE A 7 3.71 -19.11 -4.86
C PHE A 7 3.92 -19.66 -6.27
N LYS A 8 3.12 -20.63 -6.65
CA LYS A 8 3.15 -21.25 -7.98
C LYS A 8 1.76 -21.22 -8.59
N ASP A 9 1.67 -20.66 -9.81
CA ASP A 9 0.43 -20.67 -10.59
C ASP A 9 -0.09 -22.10 -10.80
N GLY A 10 -1.42 -22.27 -10.78
CA GLY A 10 -2.10 -23.51 -11.10
C GLY A 10 -2.77 -24.23 -9.94
N ASN A 11 -3.06 -25.54 -10.16
CA ASN A 11 -3.94 -26.34 -9.32
C ASN A 11 -3.26 -27.14 -8.21
N GLU A 12 -1.95 -27.01 -8.03
CA GLU A 12 -1.18 -27.84 -7.07
C GLU A 12 -1.35 -27.38 -5.60
N GLY A 13 -2.23 -26.39 -5.33
CA GLY A 13 -2.45 -25.86 -3.98
C GLY A 13 -1.35 -24.92 -3.49
N LEU A 14 -0.41 -24.54 -4.36
CA LEU A 14 0.72 -23.65 -4.05
C LEU A 14 0.51 -22.21 -4.57
N HIS A 15 -0.68 -21.93 -5.10
CA HIS A 15 -1.04 -20.63 -5.66
C HIS A 15 -1.36 -19.60 -4.59
N SER A 16 -1.27 -18.33 -4.96
CA SER A 16 -1.84 -17.19 -4.21
C SER A 16 -3.13 -16.72 -4.86
N SER A 17 -3.95 -16.01 -4.10
CA SER A 17 -5.17 -15.36 -4.59
C SER A 17 -5.27 -13.89 -4.17
N PHE A 18 -4.27 -13.38 -3.46
CA PHE A 18 -4.34 -12.05 -2.85
C PHE A 18 -4.49 -10.91 -3.87
N PHE A 19 -3.99 -11.07 -5.11
CA PHE A 19 -4.21 -10.08 -6.16
C PHE A 19 -5.69 -9.78 -6.37
N TYR A 20 -6.54 -10.79 -6.32
CA TYR A 20 -7.98 -10.64 -6.54
C TYR A 20 -8.68 -9.84 -5.43
N THR A 21 -8.08 -9.74 -4.24
CA THR A 21 -8.60 -8.86 -3.17
C THR A 21 -8.28 -7.38 -3.42
N PHE A 22 -7.38 -7.09 -4.36
CA PHE A 22 -6.97 -5.74 -4.77
C PHE A 22 -7.75 -5.20 -5.97
N LEU A 23 -8.63 -6.02 -6.53
CA LEU A 23 -9.59 -5.57 -7.56
C LEU A 23 -10.77 -4.89 -6.87
N VAL A 24 -11.24 -3.80 -7.46
CA VAL A 24 -12.33 -3.03 -6.87
C VAL A 24 -13.68 -3.74 -7.00
N GLN A 25 -14.57 -3.57 -6.04
CA GLN A 25 -16.00 -3.79 -6.20
C GLN A 25 -16.65 -2.46 -6.63
N PRO A 26 -17.58 -2.45 -7.57
CA PRO A 26 -18.37 -3.57 -8.13
C PRO A 26 -18.00 -3.90 -9.58
N ILE A 27 -16.84 -4.44 -9.88
CA ILE A 27 -16.52 -4.86 -11.25
C ILE A 27 -17.13 -6.22 -11.59
N THR A 28 -17.46 -6.40 -12.88
CA THR A 28 -18.02 -7.63 -13.42
C THR A 28 -16.93 -8.68 -13.72
N ALA A 29 -17.35 -9.90 -14.02
CA ALA A 29 -16.45 -10.94 -14.49
C ALA A 29 -15.76 -10.54 -15.82
N GLU A 30 -16.47 -9.83 -16.71
CA GLU A 30 -15.93 -9.33 -17.98
C GLU A 30 -14.82 -8.29 -17.74
N GLU A 31 -15.06 -7.33 -16.85
CA GLU A 31 -14.06 -6.31 -16.47
C GLU A 31 -12.84 -6.94 -15.78
N THR A 32 -13.06 -7.95 -14.93
CA THR A 32 -11.98 -8.72 -14.34
C THR A 32 -11.16 -9.44 -15.41
N THR A 33 -11.83 -10.06 -16.41
CA THR A 33 -11.17 -10.68 -17.56
C THR A 33 -10.34 -9.67 -18.35
N ALA A 34 -10.86 -8.45 -18.53
CA ALA A 34 -10.13 -7.39 -19.23
C ALA A 34 -8.84 -6.97 -18.49
N ILE A 35 -8.85 -7.01 -17.16
CA ILE A 35 -7.66 -6.70 -16.34
C ILE A 35 -6.66 -7.87 -16.35
N THR A 36 -7.13 -9.09 -16.14
CA THR A 36 -6.29 -10.27 -15.89
C THR A 36 -5.90 -11.02 -17.17
N GLY A 37 -6.68 -10.88 -18.24
CA GLY A 37 -6.58 -11.70 -19.46
C GLY A 37 -7.11 -13.13 -19.28
N ILE A 38 -7.69 -13.48 -18.11
CA ILE A 38 -8.17 -14.81 -17.81
C ILE A 38 -9.71 -14.81 -17.81
N PRO A 39 -10.35 -15.78 -18.47
CA PRO A 39 -11.80 -15.94 -18.41
C PRO A 39 -12.27 -16.15 -16.95
N GLU A 40 -13.10 -15.23 -16.47
CA GLU A 40 -13.60 -15.25 -15.11
C GLU A 40 -14.97 -15.93 -15.04
N VAL A 41 -15.15 -16.77 -14.03
CA VAL A 41 -16.50 -17.18 -13.61
C VAL A 41 -17.05 -16.12 -12.67
N ALA A 42 -18.36 -15.87 -12.77
CA ALA A 42 -19.04 -14.96 -11.87
C ALA A 42 -18.79 -15.39 -10.41
N ARG A 43 -18.10 -14.56 -9.67
CA ARG A 43 -17.81 -14.76 -8.25
C ARG A 43 -17.87 -13.43 -7.51
N THR A 44 -18.05 -13.52 -6.20
CA THR A 44 -17.91 -12.35 -5.34
C THR A 44 -16.43 -12.02 -5.24
N ILE A 45 -16.04 -10.88 -5.82
CA ILE A 45 -14.68 -10.33 -5.65
C ILE A 45 -14.72 -9.44 -4.41
N GLU A 46 -13.89 -9.74 -3.43
CA GLU A 46 -13.80 -8.97 -2.19
C GLU A 46 -12.80 -7.83 -2.34
N GLY A 47 -13.12 -6.85 -3.19
CA GLY A 47 -12.24 -5.73 -3.52
C GLY A 47 -12.30 -4.58 -2.52
N TYR A 48 -11.95 -4.80 -1.25
CA TYR A 48 -11.95 -3.75 -0.24
C TYR A 48 -10.63 -2.97 -0.14
N ASN A 49 -9.57 -3.44 -0.78
CA ASN A 49 -8.23 -2.84 -0.70
C ASN A 49 -7.90 -2.08 -1.98
N ILE A 50 -8.53 -0.94 -2.19
CA ILE A 50 -8.26 -0.08 -3.35
C ILE A 50 -7.37 1.11 -2.98
N PRO A 51 -6.60 1.66 -3.94
CA PRO A 51 -5.82 2.86 -3.71
C PRO A 51 -6.70 4.06 -3.37
N THR A 52 -6.36 4.78 -2.32
CA THR A 52 -7.03 6.05 -1.98
C THR A 52 -6.39 7.22 -2.74
N PRO A 53 -7.07 8.38 -2.88
CA PRO A 53 -6.49 9.58 -3.45
C PRO A 53 -5.14 9.95 -2.83
N ASP A 54 -5.00 9.78 -1.53
CA ASP A 54 -3.78 10.13 -0.77
C ASP A 54 -2.52 9.40 -1.25
N ILE A 55 -2.61 8.15 -1.68
CA ILE A 55 -1.42 7.45 -2.21
C ILE A 55 -1.16 7.87 -3.66
N MET A 56 -2.20 8.14 -4.43
CA MET A 56 -2.05 8.58 -5.81
C MET A 56 -1.43 9.98 -5.92
N GLU A 57 -1.74 10.85 -4.97
CA GLU A 57 -1.17 12.20 -4.83
C GLU A 57 0.24 12.20 -4.23
N ALA A 58 0.62 11.12 -3.52
CA ALA A 58 1.96 11.00 -2.94
C ALA A 58 3.06 10.78 -3.98
N TYR A 59 2.73 10.22 -5.16
CA TYR A 59 3.67 10.09 -6.25
C TYR A 59 4.00 11.45 -6.88
N GLU A 60 5.28 11.71 -7.07
CA GLU A 60 5.74 12.94 -7.70
C GLU A 60 5.45 12.93 -9.22
N PRO A 61 5.31 14.10 -9.86
CA PRO A 61 5.22 14.14 -11.33
C PRO A 61 6.41 13.45 -11.98
N GLY A 62 6.12 12.53 -12.91
CA GLY A 62 7.13 11.74 -13.60
C GLY A 62 7.59 10.47 -12.86
N ASP A 63 7.03 10.18 -11.69
CA ASP A 63 7.31 8.92 -10.97
C ASP A 63 6.69 7.73 -11.70
N VAL A 64 7.54 6.95 -12.37
CA VAL A 64 7.09 5.80 -13.19
C VAL A 64 6.48 4.66 -12.37
N ARG A 65 6.67 4.67 -11.05
CA ARG A 65 6.09 3.64 -10.16
C ARG A 65 4.58 3.74 -10.04
N LYS A 66 4.00 4.94 -10.25
CA LYS A 66 2.55 5.13 -10.19
C LYS A 66 1.84 4.22 -11.21
N ASP A 67 2.26 4.26 -12.46
CA ASP A 67 1.59 3.56 -13.55
C ASP A 67 1.75 2.04 -13.50
N VAL A 68 2.80 1.55 -12.85
CA VAL A 68 2.99 0.10 -12.63
C VAL A 68 2.34 -0.39 -11.33
N SER A 69 1.99 0.51 -10.42
CA SER A 69 1.41 0.16 -9.13
C SER A 69 -0.11 0.31 -9.10
N VAL A 70 -0.66 1.26 -9.85
CA VAL A 70 -2.10 1.58 -9.87
C VAL A 70 -2.62 1.46 -11.30
N GLY A 71 -3.70 0.73 -11.46
CA GLY A 71 -4.51 0.68 -12.69
C GLY A 71 -5.87 1.32 -12.44
N PHE A 72 -6.62 1.53 -13.53
CA PHE A 72 -7.99 2.04 -13.47
C PHE A 72 -8.91 1.16 -14.27
N VAL A 73 -10.13 0.99 -13.77
CA VAL A 73 -11.23 0.31 -14.46
C VAL A 73 -12.49 1.15 -14.35
N THR A 74 -13.27 1.21 -15.42
CA THR A 74 -14.55 1.92 -15.42
C THR A 74 -15.67 0.92 -15.17
N ALA A 75 -16.38 1.07 -14.07
CA ALA A 75 -17.54 0.27 -13.72
C ALA A 75 -18.72 1.19 -13.42
N HIS A 76 -19.88 0.91 -14.02
CA HIS A 76 -21.11 1.74 -13.87
C HIS A 76 -20.89 3.23 -14.15
N GLY A 77 -20.01 3.56 -15.12
CA GLY A 77 -19.69 4.95 -15.47
C GLY A 77 -18.74 5.67 -14.51
N ILE A 78 -18.25 5.00 -13.49
CA ILE A 78 -17.29 5.56 -12.53
C ILE A 78 -15.93 4.88 -12.75
N SER A 79 -14.87 5.69 -12.77
CA SER A 79 -13.49 5.20 -12.84
C SER A 79 -12.97 4.87 -11.44
N TYR A 80 -12.63 3.62 -11.22
CA TYR A 80 -12.10 3.13 -9.96
C TYR A 80 -10.62 2.74 -10.09
N PRO A 81 -9.77 3.09 -9.14
CA PRO A 81 -8.41 2.58 -9.09
C PRO A 81 -8.39 1.15 -8.54
N TYR A 82 -7.42 0.36 -8.99
CA TYR A 82 -7.10 -0.94 -8.39
C TYR A 82 -5.59 -1.08 -8.25
N ILE A 83 -5.15 -1.98 -7.35
CA ILE A 83 -3.72 -2.26 -7.16
C ILE A 83 -3.24 -3.16 -8.29
N LYS A 84 -2.52 -2.57 -9.25
CA LYS A 84 -1.97 -3.25 -10.42
C LYS A 84 -0.64 -3.97 -10.14
N LYS A 85 0.04 -3.59 -9.09
CA LYS A 85 1.41 -4.02 -8.74
C LYS A 85 1.62 -5.54 -8.78
N TYR A 86 0.58 -6.32 -8.51
CA TYR A 86 0.58 -7.78 -8.46
C TYR A 86 -0.22 -8.42 -9.59
N CYS A 87 -0.55 -7.64 -10.63
CA CYS A 87 -1.25 -8.15 -11.79
C CYS A 87 -0.26 -8.75 -12.78
N HIS A 88 0.02 -10.04 -12.63
CA HIS A 88 0.89 -10.79 -13.51
C HIS A 88 0.10 -11.86 -14.28
N ALA A 89 0.68 -12.30 -15.41
CA ALA A 89 0.09 -13.38 -16.20
C ALA A 89 -0.01 -14.67 -15.37
N HIS A 90 -1.16 -15.32 -15.44
CA HIS A 90 -1.44 -16.59 -14.79
C HIS A 90 -2.42 -17.39 -15.65
N THR A 91 -2.70 -18.64 -15.30
CA THR A 91 -3.45 -19.57 -16.17
C THR A 91 -4.88 -19.80 -15.72
N GLN A 92 -5.19 -19.53 -14.46
CA GLN A 92 -6.51 -19.77 -13.88
C GLN A 92 -6.92 -18.64 -12.94
N SER A 93 -8.19 -18.28 -13.01
CA SER A 93 -8.80 -17.29 -12.14
C SER A 93 -8.58 -17.62 -10.66
N GLY A 94 -8.08 -16.65 -9.89
CA GLY A 94 -7.82 -16.76 -8.46
C GLY A 94 -6.65 -17.64 -8.06
N LYS A 95 -5.84 -18.09 -9.04
CA LYS A 95 -4.70 -18.98 -8.77
C LYS A 95 -3.43 -18.44 -9.42
N THR A 96 -2.85 -17.44 -8.79
CA THR A 96 -1.68 -16.75 -9.31
C THR A 96 -0.38 -17.26 -8.70
N GLY A 97 0.73 -17.07 -9.40
CA GLY A 97 2.08 -17.28 -8.89
C GLY A 97 2.69 -16.01 -8.30
N ASP A 98 1.85 -15.01 -7.95
CA ASP A 98 2.33 -13.75 -7.40
C ASP A 98 2.94 -13.95 -6.02
N ASN A 99 4.25 -13.72 -5.94
CA ASN A 99 4.99 -13.83 -4.71
C ASN A 99 4.73 -12.61 -3.81
N TRP A 100 4.69 -12.85 -2.49
CA TRP A 100 4.56 -11.76 -1.53
C TRP A 100 5.94 -11.30 -1.07
N PRO A 101 6.36 -10.06 -1.39
CA PRO A 101 7.65 -9.54 -0.98
C PRO A 101 7.65 -9.23 0.52
N VAL A 102 8.51 -9.90 1.28
CA VAL A 102 8.74 -9.58 2.69
C VAL A 102 9.82 -8.51 2.82
N TYR A 103 10.96 -8.69 2.12
CA TYR A 103 12.01 -7.68 2.03
C TYR A 103 12.53 -7.53 0.61
N ARG A 104 12.61 -6.27 0.17
CA ARG A 104 13.20 -5.89 -1.12
C ARG A 104 14.46 -5.05 -0.93
N TYR A 105 15.36 -5.11 -1.89
CA TYR A 105 16.60 -4.35 -1.84
C TYR A 105 16.39 -2.84 -1.68
N ALA A 106 15.36 -2.27 -2.33
CA ALA A 106 14.99 -0.87 -2.17
C ALA A 106 14.64 -0.52 -0.70
N GLU A 107 13.94 -1.42 0.02
CA GLU A 107 13.65 -1.22 1.43
C GLU A 107 14.92 -1.21 2.28
N VAL A 108 15.87 -2.09 1.99
CA VAL A 108 17.17 -2.11 2.70
C VAL A 108 17.96 -0.82 2.45
N LEU A 109 17.95 -0.30 1.21
CA LEU A 109 18.57 0.99 0.92
C LEU A 109 17.94 2.13 1.74
N LEU A 110 16.61 2.12 1.88
CA LEU A 110 15.89 3.13 2.67
C LEU A 110 16.11 2.96 4.18
N PHE A 111 16.30 1.74 4.68
CA PHE A 111 16.73 1.51 6.07
C PHE A 111 18.15 2.05 6.33
N ILE A 112 19.07 1.85 5.38
CA ILE A 112 20.43 2.41 5.50
C ILE A 112 20.37 3.94 5.48
N ALA A 113 19.58 4.52 4.57
CA ALA A 113 19.40 5.98 4.51
C ALA A 113 18.86 6.53 5.83
N GLU A 114 17.82 5.91 6.39
CA GLU A 114 17.24 6.30 7.67
C GLU A 114 18.27 6.21 8.81
N ALA A 115 18.95 5.07 8.92
CA ALA A 115 19.93 4.83 9.98
C ALA A 115 21.11 5.82 9.92
N LEU A 116 21.60 6.15 8.73
CA LEU A 116 22.65 7.15 8.54
C LEU A 116 22.16 8.55 8.91
N ASN A 117 20.96 8.92 8.47
CA ASN A 117 20.39 10.23 8.79
C ASN A 117 20.20 10.42 10.30
N GLU A 118 19.72 9.40 11.01
CA GLU A 118 19.54 9.47 12.48
C GLU A 118 20.86 9.54 13.23
N GLN A 119 21.97 9.13 12.60
CA GLN A 119 23.35 9.32 13.13
C GLN A 119 23.95 10.68 12.77
N GLY A 120 23.21 11.60 12.12
CA GLY A 120 23.70 12.87 11.64
C GLY A 120 24.53 12.81 10.35
N LYS A 121 24.63 11.64 9.71
CA LYS A 121 25.33 11.42 8.43
C LYS A 121 24.42 11.67 7.24
N THR A 122 23.87 12.88 7.20
CA THR A 122 22.79 13.25 6.27
C THR A 122 23.21 13.16 4.81
N GLU A 123 24.43 13.56 4.47
CA GLU A 123 24.96 13.46 3.10
C GLU A 123 25.11 11.99 2.65
N GLU A 124 25.59 11.13 3.52
CA GLU A 124 25.69 9.69 3.22
C GLU A 124 24.30 9.07 3.04
N ALA A 125 23.31 9.49 3.86
CA ALA A 125 21.93 9.03 3.75
C ALA A 125 21.32 9.35 2.38
N LEU A 126 21.58 10.55 1.84
CA LEU A 126 21.10 10.98 0.53
C LEU A 126 21.61 10.10 -0.61
N VAL A 127 22.80 9.51 -0.49
CA VAL A 127 23.33 8.58 -1.50
C VAL A 127 22.37 7.39 -1.67
N TYR A 128 21.92 6.79 -0.59
CA TYR A 128 21.01 5.63 -0.61
C TYR A 128 19.59 6.01 -1.02
N LEU A 129 19.06 7.11 -0.51
CA LEU A 129 17.77 7.65 -0.92
C LEU A 129 17.73 7.90 -2.42
N ASN A 130 18.74 8.58 -2.97
CA ASN A 130 18.79 8.96 -4.37
C ASN A 130 18.97 7.75 -5.31
N ARG A 131 19.54 6.63 -4.84
CA ARG A 131 19.56 5.38 -5.61
C ARG A 131 18.15 4.83 -5.85
N VAL A 132 17.25 4.94 -4.87
CA VAL A 132 15.85 4.53 -5.03
C VAL A 132 15.13 5.48 -5.97
N ARG A 133 15.30 6.80 -5.78
CA ARG A 133 14.69 7.84 -6.61
C ARG A 133 15.11 7.76 -8.08
N SER A 134 16.41 7.56 -8.33
CA SER A 134 16.92 7.44 -9.70
C SER A 134 16.31 6.26 -10.46
N ARG A 135 16.07 5.13 -9.80
CA ARG A 135 15.38 3.98 -10.41
C ARG A 135 13.94 4.32 -10.80
N ALA A 136 13.31 5.22 -10.06
CA ALA A 136 11.97 5.72 -10.34
C ALA A 136 11.94 6.87 -11.36
N LEU A 137 13.08 7.19 -11.98
CA LEU A 137 13.30 8.31 -12.90
C LEU A 137 13.04 9.68 -12.27
N LEU A 138 13.15 9.78 -10.96
CA LEU A 138 13.02 11.04 -10.23
C LEU A 138 14.36 11.75 -10.07
N PRO A 139 14.36 13.08 -10.00
CA PRO A 139 15.54 13.86 -9.67
C PRO A 139 16.03 13.52 -8.26
N VAL A 140 17.29 13.82 -7.99
CA VAL A 140 17.85 13.72 -6.64
C VAL A 140 17.07 14.58 -5.67
N SER A 141 17.01 14.16 -4.42
CA SER A 141 16.34 14.93 -3.36
C SER A 141 17.06 16.25 -3.14
N SER A 142 16.31 17.33 -2.98
CA SER A 142 16.81 18.66 -2.60
C SER A 142 16.90 18.87 -1.08
N ALA A 143 16.56 17.85 -0.29
CA ALA A 143 16.65 17.89 1.16
C ALA A 143 18.11 18.08 1.61
N SER A 144 18.35 18.92 2.62
CA SER A 144 19.69 19.29 3.07
C SER A 144 19.88 19.20 4.58
N THR A 145 18.82 19.35 5.35
CA THR A 145 18.87 19.18 6.81
C THR A 145 18.49 17.76 7.21
N GLN A 146 18.91 17.33 8.39
CA GLN A 146 18.54 16.02 8.94
C GLN A 146 17.00 15.84 8.97
N SER A 147 16.26 16.88 9.32
CA SER A 147 14.79 16.85 9.34
C SER A 147 14.21 16.67 7.95
N ASP A 148 14.68 17.45 6.97
CA ASP A 148 14.18 17.37 5.59
C ASP A 148 14.48 15.99 4.97
N VAL A 149 15.67 15.44 5.22
CA VAL A 149 16.05 14.12 4.74
C VAL A 149 15.22 13.04 5.40
N ARG A 150 14.89 13.16 6.69
CA ARG A 150 13.97 12.25 7.37
C ARG A 150 12.59 12.24 6.69
N GLU A 151 12.04 13.41 6.42
CA GLU A 151 10.76 13.53 5.72
C GLU A 151 10.81 12.96 4.29
N ALA A 152 11.90 13.23 3.57
CA ALA A 152 12.11 12.70 2.22
C ALA A 152 12.18 11.16 2.23
N ILE A 153 12.86 10.55 3.20
CA ILE A 153 12.92 9.09 3.36
C ILE A 153 11.54 8.51 3.67
N ILE A 154 10.79 9.13 4.59
CA ILE A 154 9.43 8.68 4.95
C ILE A 154 8.49 8.74 3.74
N LYS A 155 8.59 9.81 2.94
CA LYS A 155 7.83 9.98 1.70
C LYS A 155 8.23 8.93 0.66
N GLU A 156 9.53 8.71 0.47
CA GLU A 156 10.05 7.73 -0.49
C GLU A 156 9.63 6.30 -0.09
N ARG A 157 9.73 5.95 1.20
CA ARG A 157 9.23 4.66 1.71
C ARG A 157 7.75 4.46 1.41
N ARG A 158 6.93 5.51 1.60
CA ARG A 158 5.49 5.45 1.35
C ARG A 158 5.16 5.05 -0.09
N VAL A 159 5.85 5.62 -1.08
CA VAL A 159 5.57 5.36 -2.50
C VAL A 159 6.29 4.12 -3.03
N GLU A 160 7.53 3.87 -2.59
CA GLU A 160 8.30 2.70 -3.00
C GLU A 160 7.68 1.39 -2.50
N LEU A 161 7.21 1.39 -1.25
CA LEU A 161 6.65 0.22 -0.58
C LEU A 161 5.11 0.24 -0.55
N ALA A 162 4.50 1.06 -1.42
CA ALA A 162 3.05 1.12 -1.55
C ALA A 162 2.49 -0.28 -1.81
N PHE A 163 1.41 -0.63 -1.10
CA PHE A 163 0.69 -1.90 -1.20
C PHE A 163 1.46 -3.15 -0.72
N GLU A 164 2.57 -2.98 0.00
CA GLU A 164 3.37 -4.07 0.58
C GLU A 164 3.16 -4.25 2.09
N ASN A 165 2.06 -3.70 2.63
CA ASN A 165 1.71 -3.78 4.05
C ASN A 165 2.79 -3.20 5.00
N LYS A 166 3.52 -2.16 4.58
CA LYS A 166 4.60 -1.51 5.36
C LYS A 166 4.15 -0.23 6.04
N ARG A 167 3.20 0.50 5.45
CA ARG A 167 2.86 1.86 5.87
C ARG A 167 2.44 1.96 7.34
N TRP A 168 1.59 1.05 7.80
CA TRP A 168 1.14 1.06 9.20
C TRP A 168 2.30 0.89 10.18
N LEU A 169 3.18 -0.07 9.90
CA LEU A 169 4.37 -0.32 10.71
C LEU A 169 5.30 0.90 10.74
N ASP A 170 5.49 1.58 9.59
CA ASP A 170 6.28 2.81 9.53
C ASP A 170 5.64 3.92 10.39
N LEU A 171 4.33 4.11 10.31
CA LEU A 171 3.62 5.13 11.10
C LEU A 171 3.71 4.87 12.61
N VAL A 172 3.57 3.61 13.03
CA VAL A 172 3.65 3.23 14.44
C VAL A 172 5.07 3.43 14.98
N ARG A 173 6.10 2.91 14.30
CA ARG A 173 7.48 3.00 14.77
C ARG A 173 8.04 4.43 14.78
N THR A 174 7.51 5.32 13.94
CA THR A 174 7.88 6.74 13.91
C THR A 174 7.02 7.61 14.81
N GLY A 175 6.04 7.03 15.52
CA GLY A 175 5.14 7.76 16.42
C GLY A 175 4.15 8.68 15.72
N SER A 176 3.99 8.55 14.39
CA SER A 176 3.14 9.45 13.57
C SER A 176 1.74 8.89 13.28
N ALA A 177 1.44 7.65 13.73
CA ALA A 177 0.21 6.94 13.37
C ALA A 177 -1.06 7.72 13.74
N GLU A 178 -1.15 8.21 14.97
CA GLU A 178 -2.34 8.92 15.44
C GLU A 178 -2.60 10.20 14.63
N GLN A 179 -1.58 11.04 14.46
CA GLN A 179 -1.69 12.29 13.71
C GLN A 179 -2.09 12.06 12.26
N VAL A 180 -1.41 11.11 11.58
CA VAL A 180 -1.66 10.81 10.16
C VAL A 180 -3.07 10.24 9.98
N MET A 181 -3.51 9.32 10.85
CA MET A 181 -4.85 8.72 10.76
C MET A 181 -5.96 9.72 11.07
N LYS A 182 -5.79 10.61 12.04
CA LYS A 182 -6.75 11.70 12.30
C LYS A 182 -6.85 12.63 11.09
N SER A 183 -5.73 13.09 10.54
CA SER A 183 -5.72 13.94 9.35
C SER A 183 -6.34 13.26 8.13
N TYR A 184 -6.11 11.97 7.95
CA TYR A 184 -6.77 11.15 6.93
C TYR A 184 -8.29 11.13 7.16
N GLY A 185 -8.72 10.85 8.39
CA GLY A 185 -10.12 10.81 8.76
C GLY A 185 -10.87 12.12 8.50
N GLU A 186 -10.24 13.26 8.75
CA GLU A 186 -10.83 14.58 8.43
C GLU A 186 -11.04 14.76 6.91
N ARG A 187 -10.10 14.33 6.08
CA ARG A 187 -10.27 14.38 4.61
C ARG A 187 -11.41 13.46 4.14
N VAL A 188 -11.48 12.25 4.68
CA VAL A 188 -12.56 11.30 4.35
C VAL A 188 -13.93 11.85 4.76
N LYS A 189 -14.05 12.44 5.96
CA LYS A 189 -15.29 13.08 6.44
C LYS A 189 -15.69 14.28 5.59
N ALA A 190 -14.73 15.09 5.15
CA ALA A 190 -14.98 16.28 4.36
C ALA A 190 -15.49 15.96 2.95
N ASN A 191 -15.01 14.87 2.35
CA ASN A 191 -15.39 14.46 0.99
C ASN A 191 -15.44 12.93 0.85
N PRO A 192 -16.46 12.24 1.37
CA PRO A 192 -16.54 10.79 1.32
C PRO A 192 -16.55 10.22 -0.11
N SER A 193 -17.20 10.90 -1.06
CA SER A 193 -17.28 10.42 -2.45
C SER A 193 -15.92 10.38 -3.15
N ALA A 194 -14.98 11.27 -2.80
CA ALA A 194 -13.60 11.18 -3.28
C ALA A 194 -12.88 9.90 -2.81
N TYR A 195 -13.37 9.28 -1.74
CA TYR A 195 -12.89 8.00 -1.19
C TYR A 195 -13.80 6.83 -1.56
N TYR A 196 -14.55 6.98 -2.64
CA TYR A 196 -15.43 5.95 -3.25
C TYR A 196 -16.61 5.51 -2.39
N PHE A 197 -16.99 6.29 -1.38
CA PHE A 197 -18.27 6.07 -0.71
C PHE A 197 -19.43 6.51 -1.60
N PRO A 198 -20.59 5.85 -1.50
CA PRO A 198 -21.78 6.24 -2.27
C PRO A 198 -22.17 7.70 -2.03
N ASP A 199 -22.78 8.31 -3.04
CA ASP A 199 -23.32 9.67 -2.91
C ASP A 199 -24.32 9.76 -1.74
N GLY A 200 -24.21 10.84 -0.96
CA GLY A 200 -25.02 11.05 0.23
C GLY A 200 -24.56 10.26 1.47
N PHE A 201 -23.52 9.44 1.36
CA PHE A 201 -22.93 8.78 2.52
C PHE A 201 -22.22 9.78 3.42
N SER A 202 -22.46 9.69 4.73
CA SER A 202 -21.73 10.48 5.73
C SER A 202 -20.94 9.57 6.66
N VAL A 203 -19.67 9.89 6.84
CA VAL A 203 -18.81 9.18 7.80
C VAL A 203 -19.16 9.62 9.22
N ALA A 204 -19.27 8.66 10.14
CA ALA A 204 -19.60 8.98 11.53
C ALA A 204 -18.61 10.00 12.12
N PRO A 205 -19.09 11.03 12.86
CA PRO A 205 -18.21 12.03 13.48
C PRO A 205 -17.13 11.45 14.37
N THR A 206 -17.41 10.32 15.02
CA THR A 206 -16.49 9.58 15.92
C THR A 206 -15.49 8.70 15.16
N ALA A 207 -15.65 8.51 13.85
CA ALA A 207 -14.67 7.76 13.07
C ALA A 207 -13.32 8.48 13.09
N PHE A 208 -12.23 7.73 13.21
CA PHE A 208 -10.85 8.23 13.26
C PHE A 208 -10.53 9.15 14.46
N THR A 209 -11.33 9.16 15.53
CA THR A 209 -11.03 9.94 16.74
C THR A 209 -10.21 9.15 17.75
N ASP A 210 -10.42 7.84 17.83
CA ASP A 210 -9.69 6.91 18.70
C ASP A 210 -8.84 5.97 17.85
N ILE A 211 -7.57 6.30 17.72
CA ILE A 211 -6.61 5.51 16.92
C ILE A 211 -5.88 4.54 17.84
N ARG A 212 -6.26 3.28 17.77
CA ARG A 212 -5.62 2.23 18.55
C ARG A 212 -4.36 1.75 17.84
N ILE A 213 -3.21 1.99 18.46
CA ILE A 213 -1.90 1.57 17.97
C ILE A 213 -1.64 0.09 18.30
N LEU A 214 -2.14 -0.36 19.44
CA LEU A 214 -2.04 -1.75 19.90
C LEU A 214 -3.40 -2.41 19.85
N PHE A 215 -3.43 -3.64 19.35
CA PHE A 215 -4.60 -4.49 19.47
C PHE A 215 -4.72 -5.01 20.90
N PRO A 216 -5.95 -5.16 21.45
CA PRO A 216 -6.13 -5.83 22.73
C PRO A 216 -5.72 -7.30 22.60
N LEU A 217 -5.28 -7.88 23.69
CA LEU A 217 -5.06 -9.32 23.74
C LEU A 217 -6.37 -10.05 23.41
N PRO A 218 -6.31 -11.14 22.61
CA PRO A 218 -7.47 -11.98 22.41
C PRO A 218 -8.05 -12.43 23.74
N ALA A 219 -9.38 -12.41 23.86
CA ALA A 219 -10.04 -12.79 25.11
C ALA A 219 -9.67 -14.21 25.59
N SER A 220 -9.41 -15.12 24.66
CA SER A 220 -8.91 -16.48 24.96
C SER A 220 -7.53 -16.45 25.65
N GLU A 221 -6.63 -15.60 25.19
CA GLU A 221 -5.29 -15.47 25.79
C GLU A 221 -5.34 -14.77 27.15
N ALA A 222 -6.16 -13.70 27.24
CA ALA A 222 -6.34 -13.00 28.51
C ALA A 222 -6.93 -13.91 29.60
N ALA A 223 -7.84 -14.83 29.23
CA ALA A 223 -8.44 -15.79 30.16
C ALA A 223 -7.46 -16.87 30.67
N LEU A 224 -6.34 -17.11 29.95
CA LEU A 224 -5.31 -18.08 30.34
C LEU A 224 -4.22 -17.48 31.23
N SER A 225 -4.17 -16.17 31.36
CA SER A 225 -3.14 -15.48 32.13
C SER A 225 -3.71 -14.84 33.39
N PRO A 226 -3.16 -15.12 34.58
CA PRO A 226 -3.61 -14.46 35.82
C PRO A 226 -3.15 -13.00 35.93
N TYR A 227 -2.40 -12.51 34.93
CA TYR A 227 -1.80 -11.18 34.93
C TYR A 227 -2.52 -10.17 34.01
N PHE A 228 -3.62 -10.58 33.34
CA PHE A 228 -4.45 -9.75 32.48
C PHE A 228 -5.92 -9.80 32.86
#